data_365aff42ad77178081ad714a637e72c2
#
_entry.id   365aff42ad77178081ad714a637e72c2
#
_cell.length_a   1.000
_cell.length_b   1.000
_cell.length_c   1.000
_cell.angle_alpha   90.00
_cell.angle_beta   90.00
_cell.angle_gamma   90.00
#
_symmetry.space_group_name_H-M   'P 1'
#
loop_
_entity.id
_entity.type
_entity.pdbx_description
1 polymer ?
#
loop_
_entity_poly.entity_id
_entity_poly.type
_entity_poly.pdbx_seq_one_letter_code
_entity_poly.pdbx_strand_id
1 'polypeptide(L)'
;MIRQTTAHRAPAHHTTAHHSTAHTGIAPAPAAYDRTAIRAALAAATDDRIIYDLDGIERQYAALIGELPGVAVRFAMKACPVDEVLDHLAALGSGFDAASPQEIDQALRTGVSPDRIHYGNTIKSDRNIAQAYRLGVRDFATDSLEDVAAIAEHAPGARVFCRVATTGDGALWGLSRKFGCSPEDALRVLDAARAAGLTPSGLSVHVGSQQMTAEAWGAAVESLAAVLEALNWRGITLERINLGGGLPALGVLDRHGRPLDPPLDKMFAVIRDGMERLRTVNAAPLEFLLEPGRHLVADHGAIRAHVARLSSRRQLDGTREDWLYLSCGKFNGLYEMDELQYRLEFPTHPGGQFVNAVVAGPTCDSDDAYAPEDGLVRVPRAIASGEPVWIHSCGAYATAYTTRGFNGFEPLPYTCIGGTGGSDGGAA
;
A
#
# COMPACT_ATOMS: atom_id res chain seq x y z
N MET A 1 27.84 5.03 30.52
CA MET A 1 26.88 4.33 31.41
C MET A 1 25.64 4.02 30.53
N ILE A 2 25.60 2.84 29.98
CA ILE A 2 24.50 2.36 29.14
C ILE A 2 23.56 1.57 30.07
N ARG A 3 22.31 2.01 30.17
CA ARG A 3 21.27 1.27 30.88
C ARG A 3 20.64 0.24 29.95
N GLN A 4 20.85 -1.03 30.27
CA GLN A 4 20.12 -2.15 29.72
C GLN A 4 18.68 -2.15 30.23
N THR A 5 17.70 -2.16 29.37
CA THR A 5 16.30 -2.42 29.68
C THR A 5 16.03 -3.90 29.50
N THR A 6 15.75 -4.58 30.59
CA THR A 6 15.37 -6.00 30.65
C THR A 6 13.91 -6.15 30.20
N ALA A 7 13.68 -6.91 29.17
CA ALA A 7 12.34 -7.35 28.75
C ALA A 7 11.89 -8.51 29.66
N HIS A 8 10.70 -8.37 30.25
CA HIS A 8 10.02 -9.44 30.98
C HIS A 8 9.46 -10.48 30.03
N ARG A 9 9.99 -11.69 30.13
CA ARG A 9 9.48 -12.90 29.47
C ARG A 9 8.27 -13.44 30.25
N ALA A 10 7.12 -13.60 29.60
CA ALA A 10 5.97 -14.34 30.12
C ALA A 10 6.19 -15.88 29.98
N PRO A 11 5.57 -16.71 30.84
CA PRO A 11 5.89 -18.13 30.90
C PRO A 11 5.29 -18.93 29.74
N ALA A 12 6.07 -19.89 29.24
CA ALA A 12 5.70 -20.81 28.18
C ALA A 12 4.56 -21.74 28.60
N HIS A 13 3.48 -21.75 27.84
CA HIS A 13 2.49 -22.82 27.89
C HIS A 13 2.91 -23.94 26.91
N HIS A 14 3.08 -25.15 27.48
CA HIS A 14 3.24 -26.37 26.71
C HIS A 14 1.97 -26.61 25.86
N THR A 15 2.13 -26.58 24.55
CA THR A 15 1.07 -27.02 23.61
C THR A 15 1.53 -28.26 22.89
N THR A 16 0.70 -29.26 22.97
CA THR A 16 0.76 -30.57 22.33
C THR A 16 0.91 -30.44 20.80
N ALA A 17 1.80 -31.24 20.24
CA ALA A 17 2.03 -31.35 18.80
C ALA A 17 0.75 -31.83 18.08
N HIS A 18 0.13 -30.94 17.32
CA HIS A 18 -0.82 -31.31 16.27
C HIS A 18 -0.07 -31.58 14.98
N HIS A 19 -0.14 -32.82 14.51
CA HIS A 19 0.29 -33.20 13.20
C HIS A 19 -0.47 -32.38 12.15
N SER A 20 0.21 -31.43 11.54
CA SER A 20 -0.29 -30.68 10.39
C SER A 20 -0.26 -31.61 9.18
N THR A 21 -1.43 -31.95 8.66
CA THR A 21 -1.60 -32.58 7.35
C THR A 21 -1.09 -31.60 6.28
N ALA A 22 0.00 -31.96 5.62
CA ALA A 22 0.56 -31.21 4.51
C ALA A 22 -0.49 -31.04 3.40
N HIS A 23 -0.98 -29.83 3.19
CA HIS A 23 -1.76 -29.50 2.01
C HIS A 23 -0.84 -29.55 0.78
N THR A 24 -1.04 -30.58 -0.05
CA THR A 24 -0.36 -30.80 -1.32
C THR A 24 -1.02 -30.01 -2.43
N GLY A 25 -0.65 -28.75 -2.58
CA GLY A 25 -1.07 -27.92 -3.71
C GLY A 25 -0.66 -26.46 -3.50
N ILE A 26 -0.16 -25.82 -4.57
CA ILE A 26 -0.15 -24.36 -4.64
C ILE A 26 -1.63 -23.95 -4.50
N ALA A 27 -1.99 -23.20 -3.44
CA ALA A 27 -3.36 -22.73 -3.27
C ALA A 27 -3.78 -21.98 -4.53
N PRO A 28 -4.94 -22.30 -5.14
CA PRO A 28 -5.40 -21.58 -6.32
C PRO A 28 -5.53 -20.09 -5.99
N ALA A 29 -5.09 -19.23 -6.91
CA ALA A 29 -5.34 -17.80 -6.80
C ALA A 29 -6.86 -17.55 -6.77
N PRO A 30 -7.34 -16.50 -6.08
CA PRO A 30 -8.75 -16.10 -6.18
C PRO A 30 -9.15 -16.02 -7.66
N ALA A 31 -10.32 -16.54 -7.99
CA ALA A 31 -10.81 -16.71 -9.38
C ALA A 31 -10.99 -15.38 -10.16
N ALA A 32 -10.72 -14.23 -9.55
CA ALA A 32 -11.01 -12.90 -10.09
C ALA A 32 -9.89 -12.28 -10.94
N TYR A 33 -8.69 -12.89 -11.04
CA TYR A 33 -7.57 -12.26 -11.75
C TYR A 33 -7.19 -13.03 -13.01
N ASP A 34 -7.51 -12.43 -14.17
CA ASP A 34 -6.89 -12.85 -15.43
C ASP A 34 -5.42 -12.43 -15.44
N ARG A 35 -4.53 -13.38 -15.22
CA ARG A 35 -3.07 -13.18 -15.24
C ARG A 35 -2.44 -13.53 -16.58
N THR A 36 -3.24 -13.76 -17.62
CA THR A 36 -2.74 -14.23 -18.92
C THR A 36 -1.73 -13.27 -19.53
N ALA A 37 -2.04 -11.97 -19.54
CA ALA A 37 -1.15 -10.94 -20.08
C ALA A 37 0.16 -10.82 -19.28
N ILE A 38 0.09 -10.74 -17.95
CA ILE A 38 1.28 -10.69 -17.09
C ILE A 38 2.15 -11.94 -17.29
N ARG A 39 1.56 -13.15 -17.33
CA ARG A 39 2.33 -14.40 -17.53
C ARG A 39 3.00 -14.45 -18.89
N ALA A 40 2.33 -13.97 -19.94
CA ALA A 40 2.92 -13.87 -21.28
C ALA A 40 4.11 -12.89 -21.28
N ALA A 41 3.99 -11.75 -20.64
CA ALA A 41 5.07 -10.78 -20.52
C ALA A 41 6.24 -11.29 -19.68
N LEU A 42 5.96 -11.98 -18.55
CA LEU A 42 6.99 -12.62 -17.73
C LEU A 42 7.77 -13.70 -18.53
N ALA A 43 7.05 -14.46 -19.37
CA ALA A 43 7.67 -15.48 -20.23
C ALA A 43 8.53 -14.89 -21.35
N ALA A 44 8.14 -13.73 -21.87
CA ALA A 44 8.87 -13.02 -22.92
C ALA A 44 10.09 -12.24 -22.40
N ALA A 45 10.09 -11.86 -21.12
CA ALA A 45 11.18 -11.11 -20.52
C ALA A 45 12.44 -11.97 -20.37
N THR A 46 13.59 -11.42 -20.77
CA THR A 46 14.91 -12.09 -20.67
C THR A 46 15.65 -11.71 -19.39
N ASP A 47 15.37 -10.51 -18.86
CA ASP A 47 16.07 -9.92 -17.73
C ASP A 47 15.13 -9.69 -16.56
N ASP A 48 15.70 -9.58 -15.36
CA ASP A 48 14.95 -9.29 -14.15
C ASP A 48 14.29 -7.92 -14.23
N ARG A 49 12.99 -7.88 -13.97
CA ARG A 49 12.20 -6.64 -14.03
C ARG A 49 10.84 -6.77 -13.36
N ILE A 50 10.25 -5.63 -13.08
CA ILE A 50 8.87 -5.52 -12.65
C ILE A 50 8.01 -5.33 -13.90
N ILE A 51 6.88 -6.01 -13.99
CA ILE A 51 5.89 -5.86 -15.06
C ILE A 51 4.60 -5.36 -14.45
N TYR A 52 4.05 -4.26 -15.00
CA TYR A 52 2.76 -3.69 -14.64
C TYR A 52 1.75 -3.92 -15.77
N ASP A 53 0.57 -4.46 -15.43
CA ASP A 53 -0.57 -4.64 -16.35
C ASP A 53 -1.53 -3.45 -16.21
N LEU A 54 -1.43 -2.48 -17.12
CA LEU A 54 -2.27 -1.28 -17.11
C LEU A 54 -3.75 -1.62 -17.34
N ASP A 55 -4.06 -2.58 -18.21
CA ASP A 55 -5.44 -3.03 -18.41
C ASP A 55 -6.02 -3.68 -17.17
N GLY A 56 -5.18 -4.40 -16.39
CA GLY A 56 -5.54 -4.95 -15.11
C GLY A 56 -5.85 -3.86 -14.07
N ILE A 57 -5.01 -2.84 -14.01
CA ILE A 57 -5.21 -1.66 -13.15
C ILE A 57 -6.52 -0.94 -13.53
N GLU A 58 -6.80 -0.77 -14.82
CA GLU A 58 -8.05 -0.19 -15.31
C GLU A 58 -9.28 -0.98 -14.85
N ARG A 59 -9.26 -2.31 -15.03
CA ARG A 59 -10.36 -3.18 -14.55
C ARG A 59 -10.57 -3.05 -13.05
N GLN A 60 -9.49 -2.98 -12.27
CA GLN A 60 -9.56 -2.82 -10.82
C GLN A 60 -10.11 -1.45 -10.42
N TYR A 61 -9.69 -0.39 -11.12
CA TYR A 61 -10.22 0.96 -10.93
C TYR A 61 -11.73 1.02 -11.24
N ALA A 62 -12.14 0.45 -12.37
CA ALA A 62 -13.55 0.39 -12.75
C ALA A 62 -14.40 -0.39 -11.76
N ALA A 63 -13.88 -1.53 -11.25
CA ALA A 63 -14.56 -2.31 -10.22
C ALA A 63 -14.74 -1.51 -8.93
N LEU A 64 -13.70 -0.80 -8.48
CA LEU A 64 -13.77 0.06 -7.29
C LEU A 64 -14.83 1.15 -7.42
N ILE A 65 -14.87 1.84 -8.57
CA ILE A 65 -15.88 2.89 -8.83
C ILE A 65 -17.29 2.30 -8.93
N GLY A 66 -17.43 1.10 -9.48
CA GLY A 66 -18.69 0.37 -9.53
C GLY A 66 -19.23 0.01 -8.15
N GLU A 67 -18.35 -0.41 -7.23
CA GLU A 67 -18.71 -0.75 -5.84
C GLU A 67 -19.02 0.48 -4.99
N LEU A 68 -18.37 1.61 -5.26
CA LEU A 68 -18.50 2.85 -4.48
C LEU A 68 -18.89 4.04 -5.39
N PRO A 69 -20.12 4.03 -5.93
CA PRO A 69 -20.55 5.09 -6.84
C PRO A 69 -20.57 6.45 -6.14
N GLY A 70 -20.07 7.48 -6.82
CA GLY A 70 -19.98 8.84 -6.32
C GLY A 70 -18.79 9.12 -5.42
N VAL A 71 -17.84 8.19 -5.30
CA VAL A 71 -16.54 8.41 -4.65
C VAL A 71 -15.54 8.91 -5.67
N ALA A 72 -14.78 9.96 -5.33
CA ALA A 72 -13.63 10.40 -6.12
C ALA A 72 -12.36 9.70 -5.63
N VAL A 73 -11.58 9.16 -6.56
CA VAL A 73 -10.31 8.51 -6.25
C VAL A 73 -9.17 9.53 -6.25
N ARG A 74 -8.35 9.47 -5.22
CA ARG A 74 -7.04 10.10 -5.13
C ARG A 74 -6.00 9.00 -4.96
N PHE A 75 -5.41 8.54 -6.06
CA PHE A 75 -4.43 7.45 -5.99
C PHE A 75 -3.28 7.79 -5.06
N ALA A 76 -2.99 6.91 -4.09
CA ALA A 76 -1.87 7.09 -3.16
C ALA A 76 -0.54 6.80 -3.87
N MET A 77 0.12 7.86 -4.36
CA MET A 77 1.30 7.79 -5.24
C MET A 77 2.44 6.96 -4.66
N LYS A 78 2.61 7.03 -3.34
CA LYS A 78 3.63 6.23 -2.61
C LYS A 78 3.57 4.72 -2.89
N ALA A 79 2.41 4.20 -3.31
CA ALA A 79 2.27 2.77 -3.59
C ALA A 79 2.93 2.36 -4.91
N CYS A 80 2.88 3.23 -5.93
CA CYS A 80 3.48 2.96 -7.24
C CYS A 80 3.72 4.29 -7.99
N PRO A 81 4.89 4.95 -7.79
CA PRO A 81 5.22 6.21 -8.45
C PRO A 81 5.81 6.00 -9.86
N VAL A 82 5.20 5.12 -10.65
CA VAL A 82 5.58 4.82 -12.03
C VAL A 82 4.80 5.74 -12.97
N ASP A 83 5.50 6.52 -13.80
CA ASP A 83 4.89 7.58 -14.61
C ASP A 83 3.77 7.03 -15.50
N GLU A 84 3.96 5.89 -16.18
CA GLU A 84 2.96 5.28 -17.06
C GLU A 84 1.71 4.80 -16.29
N VAL A 85 1.86 4.34 -15.04
CA VAL A 85 0.74 3.99 -14.16
C VAL A 85 -0.02 5.24 -13.74
N LEU A 86 0.70 6.31 -13.40
CA LEU A 86 0.09 7.59 -13.02
C LEU A 86 -0.67 8.22 -14.19
N ASP A 87 -0.07 8.25 -15.40
CA ASP A 87 -0.70 8.75 -16.62
C ASP A 87 -1.98 7.96 -16.94
N HIS A 88 -1.91 6.64 -16.83
CA HIS A 88 -3.06 5.77 -17.09
C HIS A 88 -4.20 6.03 -16.07
N LEU A 89 -3.89 6.10 -14.78
CA LEU A 89 -4.89 6.41 -13.74
C LEU A 89 -5.47 7.82 -13.89
N ALA A 90 -4.66 8.81 -14.29
CA ALA A 90 -5.11 10.16 -14.57
C ALA A 90 -6.13 10.18 -15.73
N ALA A 91 -5.86 9.43 -16.79
CA ALA A 91 -6.76 9.29 -17.95
C ALA A 91 -8.09 8.63 -17.56
N LEU A 92 -8.09 7.71 -16.61
CA LEU A 92 -9.31 7.07 -16.05
C LEU A 92 -10.11 7.99 -15.12
N GLY A 93 -9.59 9.17 -14.78
CA GLY A 93 -10.29 10.12 -13.93
C GLY A 93 -9.79 10.14 -12.47
N SER A 94 -8.73 9.43 -12.11
CA SER A 94 -8.12 9.54 -10.78
C SER A 94 -7.44 10.90 -10.59
N GLY A 95 -7.53 11.46 -9.38
CA GLY A 95 -6.57 12.43 -8.86
C GLY A 95 -5.49 11.73 -8.05
N PHE A 96 -4.74 12.52 -7.24
CA PHE A 96 -3.58 11.98 -6.53
C PHE A 96 -3.52 12.43 -5.07
N ASP A 97 -3.20 11.49 -4.18
CA ASP A 97 -2.69 11.74 -2.83
C ASP A 97 -1.17 11.78 -2.90
N ALA A 98 -0.61 12.98 -2.73
CA ALA A 98 0.82 13.23 -2.78
C ALA A 98 1.36 13.56 -1.38
N ALA A 99 2.52 12.98 -1.04
CA ALA A 99 3.15 13.12 0.27
C ALA A 99 4.34 14.10 0.27
N SER A 100 4.68 14.69 -0.88
CA SER A 100 5.81 15.62 -1.03
C SER A 100 5.61 16.53 -2.23
N PRO A 101 6.32 17.68 -2.30
CA PRO A 101 6.34 18.51 -3.51
C PRO A 101 6.84 17.80 -4.76
N GLN A 102 7.71 16.80 -4.61
CA GLN A 102 8.20 15.99 -5.72
C GLN A 102 7.10 15.11 -6.31
N GLU A 103 6.29 14.46 -5.46
CA GLU A 103 5.11 13.72 -5.91
C GLU A 103 4.06 14.64 -6.52
N ILE A 104 3.85 15.85 -5.97
CA ILE A 104 2.95 16.87 -6.55
C ILE A 104 3.41 17.24 -7.96
N ASP A 105 4.70 17.51 -8.15
CA ASP A 105 5.27 17.82 -9.46
C ASP A 105 5.10 16.65 -10.44
N GLN A 106 5.34 15.42 -9.98
CA GLN A 106 5.11 14.21 -10.76
C GLN A 106 3.63 14.05 -11.16
N ALA A 107 2.71 14.25 -10.22
CA ALA A 107 1.27 14.22 -10.50
C ALA A 107 0.85 15.27 -11.54
N LEU A 108 1.38 16.48 -11.44
CA LEU A 108 1.08 17.56 -12.41
C LEU A 108 1.57 17.24 -13.83
N ARG A 109 2.66 16.46 -13.98
CA ARG A 109 3.13 16.03 -15.31
C ARG A 109 2.16 15.13 -16.05
N THR A 110 1.26 14.41 -15.34
CA THR A 110 0.17 13.64 -15.97
C THR A 110 -0.90 14.54 -16.63
N GLY A 111 -0.84 15.85 -16.43
CA GLY A 111 -1.83 16.80 -16.94
C GLY A 111 -3.06 16.98 -16.05
N VAL A 112 -3.14 16.36 -14.87
CA VAL A 112 -4.24 16.62 -13.92
C VAL A 112 -4.14 18.04 -13.37
N SER A 113 -5.30 18.67 -13.16
CA SER A 113 -5.34 19.98 -12.53
C SER A 113 -4.97 19.93 -11.04
N PRO A 114 -4.37 21.00 -10.47
CA PRO A 114 -3.94 21.01 -9.06
C PRO A 114 -5.07 20.76 -8.05
N ASP A 115 -6.32 21.05 -8.39
CA ASP A 115 -7.49 20.79 -7.54
C ASP A 115 -7.83 19.30 -7.40
N ARG A 116 -7.26 18.44 -8.28
CA ARG A 116 -7.34 16.99 -8.20
C ARG A 116 -6.16 16.37 -7.44
N ILE A 117 -5.29 17.19 -6.86
CA ILE A 117 -4.15 16.77 -6.04
C ILE A 117 -4.33 17.34 -4.64
N HIS A 118 -4.19 16.53 -3.61
CA HIS A 118 -4.04 17.02 -2.24
C HIS A 118 -2.68 16.64 -1.66
N TYR A 119 -2.18 17.46 -0.73
CA TYR A 119 -0.98 17.16 0.03
C TYR A 119 -1.39 16.38 1.27
N GLY A 120 -1.43 15.03 1.15
CA GLY A 120 -2.00 14.13 2.17
C GLY A 120 -1.09 13.84 3.36
N ASN A 121 0.19 14.24 3.32
CA ASN A 121 1.09 14.08 4.46
C ASN A 121 0.84 15.17 5.51
N THR A 122 0.50 14.79 6.74
CA THR A 122 0.31 15.73 7.86
C THR A 122 1.63 16.31 8.37
N ILE A 123 2.79 15.71 8.02
CA ILE A 123 4.12 16.20 8.38
C ILE A 123 4.74 16.92 7.19
N LYS A 124 4.91 18.23 7.30
CA LYS A 124 5.42 19.09 6.22
C LYS A 124 6.36 20.14 6.80
N SER A 125 7.44 20.44 6.10
CA SER A 125 8.24 21.63 6.41
C SER A 125 7.64 22.86 5.76
N ASP A 126 7.91 24.05 6.31
CA ASP A 126 7.49 25.34 5.77
C ASP A 126 7.84 25.49 4.30
N ARG A 127 9.07 25.11 3.94
CA ARG A 127 9.55 25.09 2.56
C ARG A 127 8.66 24.23 1.66
N ASN A 128 8.27 23.04 2.13
CA ASN A 128 7.45 22.10 1.37
C ASN A 128 6.02 22.61 1.20
N ILE A 129 5.45 23.23 2.24
CA ILE A 129 4.13 23.87 2.18
C ILE A 129 4.16 24.98 1.12
N ALA A 130 5.13 25.91 1.22
CA ALA A 130 5.29 26.99 0.26
C ALA A 130 5.51 26.49 -1.18
N GLN A 131 6.25 25.39 -1.36
CA GLN A 131 6.49 24.81 -2.68
C GLN A 131 5.20 24.19 -3.26
N ALA A 132 4.46 23.41 -2.48
CA ALA A 132 3.18 22.83 -2.90
C ALA A 132 2.17 23.93 -3.28
N TYR A 133 2.11 24.99 -2.49
CA TYR A 133 1.26 26.14 -2.77
C TYR A 133 1.63 26.85 -4.09
N ARG A 134 2.92 27.04 -4.37
CA ARG A 134 3.40 27.58 -5.67
C ARG A 134 3.09 26.68 -6.85
N LEU A 135 3.09 25.35 -6.65
CA LEU A 135 2.66 24.37 -7.66
C LEU A 135 1.15 24.36 -7.91
N GLY A 136 0.37 25.17 -7.16
CA GLY A 136 -1.06 25.31 -7.36
C GLY A 136 -1.93 24.47 -6.43
N VAL A 137 -1.34 23.57 -5.60
CA VAL A 137 -2.11 22.78 -4.63
C VAL A 137 -2.72 23.71 -3.56
N ARG A 138 -3.97 23.46 -3.22
CA ARG A 138 -4.74 24.24 -2.25
C ARG A 138 -5.35 23.37 -1.15
N ASP A 139 -5.28 22.07 -1.23
CA ASP A 139 -5.79 21.11 -0.24
C ASP A 139 -4.63 20.47 0.55
N PHE A 140 -4.62 20.67 1.86
CA PHE A 140 -3.56 20.18 2.75
C PHE A 140 -4.16 19.36 3.88
N ALA A 141 -3.62 18.16 4.09
CA ALA A 141 -3.88 17.38 5.29
C ALA A 141 -3.18 18.02 6.50
N THR A 142 -3.83 17.99 7.65
CA THR A 142 -3.25 18.44 8.91
C THR A 142 -3.76 17.59 10.07
N ASP A 143 -3.09 17.59 11.21
CA ASP A 143 -3.51 16.93 12.46
C ASP A 143 -2.98 17.65 13.71
N SER A 144 -2.45 18.87 13.55
CA SER A 144 -1.87 19.65 14.67
C SER A 144 -2.05 21.16 14.49
N LEU A 145 -2.01 21.88 15.60
CA LEU A 145 -2.09 23.34 15.60
C LEU A 145 -0.84 23.99 14.98
N GLU A 146 0.31 23.39 15.19
CA GLU A 146 1.58 23.83 14.65
C GLU A 146 1.60 23.76 13.12
N ASP A 147 1.07 22.69 12.55
CA ASP A 147 0.98 22.53 11.10
C ASP A 147 -0.08 23.49 10.50
N VAL A 148 -1.19 23.74 11.20
CA VAL A 148 -2.17 24.78 10.81
C VAL A 148 -1.51 26.16 10.74
N ALA A 149 -0.70 26.53 11.74
CA ALA A 149 0.01 27.81 11.74
C ALA A 149 0.99 27.92 10.56
N ALA A 150 1.73 26.86 10.30
CA ALA A 150 2.67 26.80 9.16
C ALA A 150 1.93 26.88 7.81
N ILE A 151 0.78 26.19 7.66
CA ILE A 151 -0.03 26.28 6.43
C ILE A 151 -0.57 27.70 6.26
N ALA A 152 -1.06 28.34 7.33
CA ALA A 152 -1.60 29.70 7.25
C ALA A 152 -0.52 30.71 6.81
N GLU A 153 0.72 30.56 7.26
CA GLU A 153 1.84 31.41 6.90
C GLU A 153 2.32 31.17 5.46
N HIS A 154 2.46 29.92 5.04
CA HIS A 154 3.15 29.56 3.80
C HIS A 154 2.20 29.19 2.64
N ALA A 155 0.90 29.00 2.91
CA ALA A 155 -0.16 28.73 1.96
C ALA A 155 -1.44 29.50 2.33
N PRO A 156 -1.42 30.84 2.37
CA PRO A 156 -2.54 31.63 2.84
C PRO A 156 -3.82 31.37 2.04
N GLY A 157 -4.95 31.22 2.76
CA GLY A 157 -6.25 30.93 2.18
C GLY A 157 -6.42 29.49 1.67
N ALA A 158 -5.46 28.60 1.95
CA ALA A 158 -5.56 27.19 1.57
C ALA A 158 -6.73 26.49 2.27
N ARG A 159 -7.16 25.39 1.69
CA ARG A 159 -8.13 24.46 2.26
C ARG A 159 -7.38 23.43 3.11
N VAL A 160 -7.95 23.09 4.25
CA VAL A 160 -7.36 22.08 5.13
C VAL A 160 -8.40 21.02 5.49
N PHE A 161 -7.96 19.77 5.48
CA PHE A 161 -8.73 18.65 6.00
C PHE A 161 -7.96 17.99 7.15
N CYS A 162 -8.69 17.71 8.25
CA CYS A 162 -8.07 17.18 9.45
C CYS A 162 -8.08 15.65 9.46
N ARG A 163 -6.92 15.04 9.69
CA ARG A 163 -6.80 13.59 9.84
C ARG A 163 -7.14 13.17 11.27
N VAL A 164 -8.21 12.40 11.40
CA VAL A 164 -8.62 11.78 12.67
C VAL A 164 -7.92 10.44 12.82
N ALA A 165 -7.37 10.18 14.00
CA ALA A 165 -6.70 8.92 14.31
C ALA A 165 -7.70 7.76 14.33
N THR A 166 -7.23 6.59 13.89
CA THR A 166 -7.90 5.30 14.03
C THR A 166 -6.98 4.33 14.75
N THR A 167 -7.51 3.22 15.26
CA THR A 167 -6.70 2.23 15.97
C THR A 167 -5.81 1.41 15.03
N GLY A 168 -6.23 1.24 13.77
CA GLY A 168 -5.57 0.36 12.80
C GLY A 168 -5.76 -1.12 13.07
N ASP A 169 -6.67 -1.46 13.99
CA ASP A 169 -6.98 -2.86 14.32
C ASP A 169 -7.47 -3.62 13.09
N GLY A 170 -7.01 -4.86 12.95
CA GLY A 170 -7.36 -5.73 11.83
C GLY A 170 -6.54 -5.52 10.56
N ALA A 171 -5.66 -4.53 10.49
CA ALA A 171 -4.75 -4.34 9.36
C ALA A 171 -3.45 -5.15 9.56
N LEU A 172 -2.83 -5.63 8.45
CA LEU A 172 -1.50 -6.24 8.53
C LEU A 172 -0.46 -5.21 8.98
N TRP A 173 -0.48 -4.03 8.37
CA TRP A 173 0.28 -2.89 8.87
C TRP A 173 -0.65 -1.97 9.64
N GLY A 174 -0.69 -2.18 10.94
CA GLY A 174 -1.39 -1.31 11.87
C GLY A 174 -0.83 0.12 11.81
N LEU A 175 -1.63 1.08 12.24
CA LEU A 175 -1.21 2.47 12.24
C LEU A 175 -0.30 2.78 13.42
N SER A 176 0.76 3.50 13.14
CA SER A 176 1.59 4.10 14.18
C SER A 176 0.89 5.34 14.76
N ARG A 177 1.26 5.72 15.99
CA ARG A 177 0.83 6.99 16.60
C ARG A 177 1.41 8.23 15.91
N LYS A 178 2.05 8.05 14.75
CA LYS A 178 2.71 9.13 14.02
C LYS A 178 1.72 10.11 13.39
N PHE A 179 0.50 9.67 13.04
CA PHE A 179 -0.44 10.43 12.27
C PHE A 179 -1.84 10.42 12.88
N GLY A 180 -2.54 11.54 12.67
CA GLY A 180 -3.91 11.72 13.10
C GLY A 180 -4.02 12.19 14.55
N CYS A 181 -4.98 13.05 14.81
CA CYS A 181 -5.31 13.54 16.15
C CYS A 181 -6.60 12.92 16.68
N SER A 182 -6.86 13.13 17.97
CA SER A 182 -8.13 12.73 18.58
C SER A 182 -9.33 13.48 17.98
N PRO A 183 -10.56 12.95 18.08
CA PRO A 183 -11.76 13.69 17.69
C PRO A 183 -11.86 15.07 18.34
N GLU A 184 -11.49 15.21 19.60
CA GLU A 184 -11.51 16.47 20.34
C GLU A 184 -10.48 17.46 19.79
N ASP A 185 -9.29 16.99 19.44
CA ASP A 185 -8.25 17.84 18.85
C ASP A 185 -8.58 18.21 17.40
N ALA A 186 -9.27 17.34 16.63
CA ALA A 186 -9.73 17.69 15.29
C ALA A 186 -10.68 18.92 15.31
N LEU A 187 -11.52 19.06 16.33
CA LEU A 187 -12.36 20.24 16.52
C LEU A 187 -11.50 21.50 16.73
N ARG A 188 -10.46 21.41 17.55
CA ARG A 188 -9.54 22.53 17.85
C ARG A 188 -8.73 22.92 16.62
N VAL A 189 -8.23 21.92 15.89
CA VAL A 189 -7.46 22.10 14.65
C VAL A 189 -8.26 22.83 13.59
N LEU A 190 -9.53 22.46 13.37
CA LEU A 190 -10.37 23.11 12.36
C LEU A 190 -10.90 24.48 12.82
N ASP A 191 -11.15 24.69 14.12
CA ASP A 191 -11.42 26.03 14.67
C ASP A 191 -10.22 26.96 14.49
N ALA A 192 -9.01 26.48 14.77
CA ALA A 192 -7.76 27.23 14.59
C ALA A 192 -7.51 27.55 13.11
N ALA A 193 -7.76 26.60 12.22
CA ALA A 193 -7.62 26.80 10.78
C ALA A 193 -8.54 27.94 10.29
N ARG A 194 -9.81 27.92 10.70
CA ARG A 194 -10.75 29.00 10.39
C ARG A 194 -10.30 30.35 10.95
N ALA A 195 -9.83 30.38 12.20
CA ALA A 195 -9.34 31.59 12.85
C ALA A 195 -8.09 32.18 12.17
N ALA A 196 -7.24 31.29 11.61
CA ALA A 196 -6.04 31.68 10.87
C ALA A 196 -6.29 32.04 9.39
N GLY A 197 -7.55 32.10 8.94
CA GLY A 197 -7.92 32.49 7.57
C GLY A 197 -7.78 31.34 6.55
N LEU A 198 -7.64 30.11 7.01
CA LEU A 198 -7.71 28.91 6.18
C LEU A 198 -9.18 28.45 6.03
N THR A 199 -9.46 27.61 5.06
CA THR A 199 -10.78 27.03 4.85
C THR A 199 -10.83 25.60 5.36
N PRO A 200 -11.51 25.30 6.49
CA PRO A 200 -11.80 23.91 6.86
C PRO A 200 -12.63 23.25 5.77
N SER A 201 -12.07 22.23 5.10
CA SER A 201 -12.69 21.59 3.93
C SER A 201 -13.17 20.18 4.20
N GLY A 202 -12.57 19.47 5.15
CA GLY A 202 -12.93 18.07 5.36
C GLY A 202 -12.30 17.42 6.56
N LEU A 203 -12.63 16.14 6.70
CA LEU A 203 -11.99 15.20 7.61
C LEU A 203 -11.41 14.05 6.80
N SER A 204 -10.36 13.43 7.32
CA SER A 204 -9.80 12.20 6.75
C SER A 204 -9.51 11.15 7.81
N VAL A 205 -9.52 9.90 7.40
CA VAL A 205 -9.09 8.74 8.19
C VAL A 205 -8.19 7.85 7.36
N HIS A 206 -7.54 6.89 8.01
CA HIS A 206 -6.89 5.77 7.35
C HIS A 206 -6.96 4.57 8.29
N VAL A 207 -7.56 3.47 7.84
CA VAL A 207 -7.87 2.31 8.70
C VAL A 207 -6.72 1.29 8.83
N GLY A 208 -5.54 1.61 8.33
CA GLY A 208 -4.40 0.70 8.24
C GLY A 208 -4.25 0.07 6.86
N SER A 209 -3.02 -0.34 6.51
CA SER A 209 -2.72 -0.92 5.20
C SER A 209 -3.01 -2.42 5.21
N GLN A 210 -3.56 -2.95 4.11
CA GLN A 210 -4.03 -4.34 4.00
C GLN A 210 -5.01 -4.66 5.14
N GLN A 211 -6.13 -3.93 5.17
CA GLN A 211 -7.16 -4.13 6.18
C GLN A 211 -7.85 -5.47 5.96
N MET A 212 -8.03 -6.25 7.04
CA MET A 212 -8.60 -7.58 7.01
C MET A 212 -10.00 -7.65 7.63
N THR A 213 -10.53 -6.51 8.13
CA THR A 213 -11.85 -6.45 8.77
C THR A 213 -12.70 -5.30 8.23
N ALA A 214 -14.01 -5.50 8.13
CA ALA A 214 -14.93 -4.44 7.74
C ALA A 214 -15.24 -3.49 8.90
N GLU A 215 -15.12 -3.97 10.13
CA GLU A 215 -15.43 -3.25 11.37
C GLU A 215 -14.57 -1.99 11.55
N ALA A 216 -13.33 -2.02 11.06
CA ALA A 216 -12.43 -0.86 11.08
C ALA A 216 -13.02 0.37 10.35
N TRP A 217 -13.69 0.13 9.22
CA TRP A 217 -14.40 1.17 8.48
C TRP A 217 -15.61 1.69 9.23
N GLY A 218 -16.40 0.81 9.89
CA GLY A 218 -17.54 1.21 10.72
C GLY A 218 -17.11 2.10 11.89
N ALA A 219 -16.07 1.71 12.62
CA ALA A 219 -15.53 2.52 13.72
C ALA A 219 -15.02 3.90 13.26
N ALA A 220 -14.34 3.95 12.10
CA ALA A 220 -13.88 5.19 11.52
C ALA A 220 -15.06 6.12 11.16
N VAL A 221 -16.12 5.58 10.56
CA VAL A 221 -17.32 6.34 10.19
C VAL A 221 -18.01 6.93 11.42
N GLU A 222 -18.17 6.18 12.51
CA GLU A 222 -18.80 6.70 13.74
C GLU A 222 -17.94 7.81 14.37
N SER A 223 -16.62 7.68 14.35
CA SER A 223 -15.72 8.75 14.80
C SER A 223 -15.86 10.02 13.95
N LEU A 224 -15.91 9.89 12.62
CA LEU A 224 -16.11 11.01 11.72
C LEU A 224 -17.48 11.66 11.91
N ALA A 225 -18.55 10.87 12.11
CA ALA A 225 -19.89 11.37 12.35
C ALA A 225 -19.96 12.23 13.61
N ALA A 226 -19.36 11.77 14.71
CA ALA A 226 -19.31 12.54 15.96
C ALA A 226 -18.58 13.90 15.80
N VAL A 227 -17.46 13.90 15.06
CA VAL A 227 -16.72 15.14 14.77
C VAL A 227 -17.55 16.09 13.90
N LEU A 228 -18.21 15.57 12.85
CA LEU A 228 -19.09 16.39 11.98
C LEU A 228 -20.24 17.03 12.76
N GLU A 229 -20.93 16.28 13.61
CA GLU A 229 -21.99 16.81 14.46
C GLU A 229 -21.48 17.96 15.33
N ALA A 230 -20.34 17.77 15.99
CA ALA A 230 -19.75 18.79 16.85
C ALA A 230 -19.28 20.04 16.08
N LEU A 231 -18.78 19.89 14.85
CA LEU A 231 -18.39 21.00 13.97
C LEU A 231 -19.60 21.78 13.49
N ASN A 232 -20.69 21.12 13.11
CA ASN A 232 -21.94 21.77 12.73
C ASN A 232 -22.47 22.67 13.85
N TRP A 233 -22.45 22.21 15.12
CA TRP A 233 -22.80 23.02 16.29
C TRP A 233 -21.90 24.24 16.47
N ARG A 234 -20.66 24.19 16.00
CA ARG A 234 -19.70 25.32 16.01
C ARG A 234 -19.81 26.23 14.77
N GLY A 235 -20.76 25.96 13.87
CA GLY A 235 -20.92 26.70 12.62
C GLY A 235 -19.76 26.45 11.62
N ILE A 236 -19.14 25.30 11.68
CA ILE A 236 -18.17 24.81 10.68
C ILE A 236 -18.85 23.69 9.90
N THR A 237 -19.17 23.95 8.65
CA THR A 237 -19.73 22.95 7.73
C THR A 237 -18.65 22.51 6.76
N LEU A 238 -18.42 21.21 6.69
CA LEU A 238 -17.41 20.61 5.81
C LEU A 238 -18.02 20.20 4.47
N GLU A 239 -17.20 20.16 3.44
CA GLU A 239 -17.61 19.84 2.07
C GLU A 239 -17.24 18.41 1.68
N ARG A 240 -16.27 17.79 2.39
CA ARG A 240 -15.77 16.47 2.00
C ARG A 240 -15.37 15.59 3.16
N ILE A 241 -15.42 14.29 2.89
CA ILE A 241 -14.85 13.25 3.75
C ILE A 241 -13.89 12.40 2.91
N ASN A 242 -12.67 12.28 3.38
CA ASN A 242 -11.67 11.40 2.82
C ASN A 242 -11.58 10.13 3.68
N LEU A 243 -12.06 9.02 3.12
CA LEU A 243 -12.09 7.72 3.77
C LEU A 243 -10.71 7.02 3.75
N GLY A 244 -9.70 7.68 3.16
CA GLY A 244 -8.31 7.24 3.13
C GLY A 244 -8.09 5.99 2.30
N GLY A 245 -6.99 5.30 2.62
CA GLY A 245 -6.64 4.00 2.05
C GLY A 245 -6.97 2.84 3.00
N GLY A 246 -6.42 1.69 2.68
CA GLY A 246 -6.54 0.48 3.50
C GLY A 246 -7.18 -0.70 2.78
N LEU A 247 -7.88 -0.48 1.66
CA LEU A 247 -8.43 -1.57 0.86
C LEU A 247 -7.32 -2.56 0.46
N PRO A 248 -7.56 -3.88 0.65
CA PRO A 248 -6.53 -4.89 0.51
C PRO A 248 -6.26 -5.30 -0.95
N ALA A 249 -5.08 -5.87 -1.16
CA ALA A 249 -4.79 -6.77 -2.27
C ALA A 249 -5.23 -8.20 -1.91
N LEU A 250 -5.55 -9.02 -2.90
CA LEU A 250 -6.06 -10.39 -2.70
C LEU A 250 -5.06 -11.47 -3.10
N GLY A 251 -4.01 -11.11 -3.86
CA GLY A 251 -3.07 -12.07 -4.42
C GLY A 251 -1.91 -12.46 -3.51
N VAL A 252 -1.73 -11.78 -2.40
CA VAL A 252 -0.64 -12.04 -1.42
C VAL A 252 -1.02 -13.13 -0.42
N LEU A 253 -0.01 -13.65 0.29
CA LEU A 253 -0.15 -14.63 1.35
C LEU A 253 0.21 -13.99 2.68
N ASP A 254 -0.29 -14.54 3.79
CA ASP A 254 0.25 -14.17 5.09
C ASP A 254 1.71 -14.66 5.24
N ARG A 255 2.40 -14.24 6.30
CA ARG A 255 3.79 -14.64 6.56
C ARG A 255 3.99 -16.15 6.75
N HIS A 256 2.90 -16.90 6.95
CA HIS A 256 2.92 -18.37 7.03
C HIS A 256 2.60 -19.06 5.69
N GLY A 257 2.49 -18.30 4.60
CA GLY A 257 2.20 -18.82 3.26
C GLY A 257 0.73 -19.18 3.02
N ARG A 258 -0.21 -18.76 3.90
CA ARG A 258 -1.65 -19.00 3.74
C ARG A 258 -2.31 -17.86 2.95
N PRO A 259 -3.27 -18.15 2.06
CA PRO A 259 -4.03 -17.10 1.38
C PRO A 259 -4.69 -16.15 2.39
N LEU A 260 -4.59 -14.85 2.11
CA LEU A 260 -5.41 -13.84 2.79
C LEU A 260 -6.77 -13.80 2.13
N ASP A 261 -7.81 -13.75 2.96
CA ASP A 261 -9.22 -13.70 2.52
C ASP A 261 -9.95 -12.53 3.23
N PRO A 262 -9.62 -11.28 2.88
CA PRO A 262 -10.31 -10.13 3.45
C PRO A 262 -11.75 -10.05 2.94
N PRO A 263 -12.75 -9.71 3.81
CA PRO A 263 -14.16 -9.66 3.44
C PRO A 263 -14.48 -8.39 2.63
N LEU A 264 -13.97 -8.30 1.39
CA LEU A 264 -14.00 -7.09 0.57
C LEU A 264 -15.44 -6.60 0.32
N ASP A 265 -16.37 -7.50 0.00
CA ASP A 265 -17.79 -7.16 -0.23
C ASP A 265 -18.42 -6.51 1.01
N LYS A 266 -18.08 -7.03 2.21
CA LYS A 266 -18.55 -6.44 3.48
C LYS A 266 -17.92 -5.08 3.72
N MET A 267 -16.64 -4.90 3.37
CA MET A 267 -15.97 -3.59 3.47
C MET A 267 -16.68 -2.56 2.60
N PHE A 268 -16.99 -2.89 1.34
CA PHE A 268 -17.72 -1.99 0.46
C PHE A 268 -19.13 -1.69 0.98
N ALA A 269 -19.84 -2.68 1.52
CA ALA A 269 -21.14 -2.46 2.13
C ALA A 269 -21.07 -1.48 3.31
N VAL A 270 -20.13 -1.71 4.25
CA VAL A 270 -19.94 -0.83 5.41
C VAL A 270 -19.53 0.59 4.99
N ILE A 271 -18.69 0.73 3.96
CA ILE A 271 -18.32 2.05 3.41
C ILE A 271 -19.55 2.75 2.83
N ARG A 272 -20.37 2.07 2.01
CA ARG A 272 -21.62 2.65 1.45
C ARG A 272 -22.57 3.11 2.54
N ASP A 273 -22.85 2.25 3.52
CA ASP A 273 -23.73 2.58 4.66
C ASP A 273 -23.15 3.77 5.46
N GLY A 274 -21.83 3.78 5.64
CA GLY A 274 -21.12 4.86 6.29
C GLY A 274 -21.25 6.19 5.54
N MET A 275 -21.13 6.19 4.22
CA MET A 275 -21.33 7.38 3.39
C MET A 275 -22.76 7.94 3.56
N GLU A 276 -23.78 7.09 3.57
CA GLU A 276 -25.16 7.53 3.82
C GLU A 276 -25.32 8.09 5.24
N ARG A 277 -24.75 7.42 6.24
CA ARG A 277 -24.73 7.92 7.63
C ARG A 277 -24.12 9.31 7.73
N LEU A 278 -22.96 9.55 7.10
CA LEU A 278 -22.27 10.83 7.12
C LEU A 278 -23.05 11.93 6.37
N ARG A 279 -23.73 11.59 5.26
CA ARG A 279 -24.62 12.53 4.55
C ARG A 279 -25.79 13.01 5.43
N THR A 280 -26.33 12.12 6.27
CA THR A 280 -27.45 12.52 7.17
C THR A 280 -27.02 13.43 8.31
N VAL A 281 -25.74 13.37 8.70
CA VAL A 281 -25.18 14.12 9.82
C VAL A 281 -24.74 15.51 9.39
N ASN A 282 -24.18 15.64 8.19
CA ASN A 282 -23.62 16.92 7.74
C ASN A 282 -24.71 17.90 7.28
N ALA A 283 -24.49 19.19 7.54
CA ALA A 283 -25.44 20.24 7.19
C ALA A 283 -25.46 20.62 5.70
N ALA A 284 -24.44 20.17 4.93
CA ALA A 284 -24.31 20.42 3.50
C ALA A 284 -23.97 19.11 2.74
N PRO A 285 -24.13 19.08 1.41
CA PRO A 285 -23.68 17.93 0.61
C PRO A 285 -22.21 17.61 0.84
N LEU A 286 -21.87 16.32 0.91
CA LEU A 286 -20.51 15.81 1.08
C LEU A 286 -19.98 15.16 -0.20
N GLU A 287 -18.79 15.56 -0.60
CA GLU A 287 -17.94 14.80 -1.51
C GLU A 287 -17.20 13.71 -0.72
N PHE A 288 -17.14 12.50 -1.25
CA PHE A 288 -16.36 11.42 -0.66
C PHE A 288 -15.13 11.12 -1.49
N LEU A 289 -13.99 10.99 -0.81
CA LEU A 289 -12.71 10.63 -1.40
C LEU A 289 -12.24 9.28 -0.86
N LEU A 290 -11.49 8.55 -1.68
CA LEU A 290 -10.68 7.39 -1.29
C LEU A 290 -9.24 7.59 -1.76
N GLU A 291 -8.30 7.03 -0.98
CA GLU A 291 -6.87 7.01 -1.29
C GLU A 291 -6.37 5.57 -1.52
N PRO A 292 -6.91 4.84 -2.50
CA PRO A 292 -6.44 3.50 -2.78
C PRO A 292 -5.03 3.58 -3.37
N GLY A 293 -4.13 2.75 -2.84
CA GLY A 293 -2.81 2.53 -3.42
C GLY A 293 -2.68 1.05 -3.77
N ARG A 294 -2.32 0.22 -2.78
CA ARG A 294 -2.17 -1.23 -2.89
C ARG A 294 -3.31 -1.91 -3.66
N HIS A 295 -4.55 -1.59 -3.33
CA HIS A 295 -5.74 -2.20 -3.92
C HIS A 295 -5.80 -2.08 -5.45
N LEU A 296 -5.30 -0.98 -6.00
CA LEU A 296 -5.33 -0.76 -7.44
C LEU A 296 -4.18 -1.44 -8.19
N VAL A 297 -2.99 -1.55 -7.58
CA VAL A 297 -1.79 -1.91 -8.33
C VAL A 297 -1.14 -3.22 -7.92
N ALA A 298 -1.31 -3.67 -6.67
CA ALA A 298 -0.54 -4.80 -6.15
C ALA A 298 -0.72 -6.07 -6.98
N ASP A 299 -1.96 -6.45 -7.25
CA ASP A 299 -2.28 -7.69 -7.95
C ASP A 299 -2.03 -7.62 -9.47
N HIS A 300 -1.79 -6.41 -9.98
CA HIS A 300 -1.52 -6.11 -11.39
C HIS A 300 -0.05 -5.80 -11.67
N GLY A 301 0.83 -6.17 -10.73
CA GLY A 301 2.27 -6.14 -10.90
C GLY A 301 2.91 -7.48 -10.54
N ALA A 302 3.94 -7.86 -11.28
CA ALA A 302 4.71 -9.07 -11.01
C ALA A 302 6.19 -8.82 -11.30
N ILE A 303 7.06 -9.59 -10.63
CA ILE A 303 8.50 -9.53 -10.87
C ILE A 303 8.94 -10.82 -11.58
N ARG A 304 9.68 -10.66 -12.69
CA ARG A 304 10.57 -11.70 -13.15
C ARG A 304 11.89 -11.54 -12.43
N ALA A 305 12.28 -12.57 -11.70
CA ALA A 305 13.57 -12.71 -11.05
C ALA A 305 14.25 -14.01 -11.54
N HIS A 306 15.45 -14.27 -11.10
CA HIS A 306 16.09 -15.55 -11.30
C HIS A 306 16.61 -16.13 -9.99
N VAL A 307 16.85 -17.43 -9.98
CA VAL A 307 17.48 -18.14 -8.87
C VAL A 307 18.97 -17.82 -8.86
N ALA A 308 19.45 -17.23 -7.78
CA ALA A 308 20.89 -17.15 -7.54
C ALA A 308 21.43 -18.52 -7.11
N ARG A 309 20.76 -19.17 -6.14
CA ARG A 309 21.12 -20.52 -5.69
C ARG A 309 20.04 -21.15 -4.80
N LEU A 310 19.88 -22.46 -4.92
CA LEU A 310 19.27 -23.30 -3.88
C LEU A 310 20.40 -24.00 -3.12
N SER A 311 20.48 -23.82 -1.81
CA SER A 311 21.52 -24.43 -0.99
C SER A 311 20.94 -25.09 0.26
N SER A 312 21.62 -26.11 0.77
CA SER A 312 21.22 -26.82 1.98
C SER A 312 22.33 -26.75 3.00
N ARG A 313 22.04 -26.33 4.21
CA ARG A 313 23.01 -26.13 5.29
C ARG A 313 22.59 -26.86 6.55
N ARG A 314 23.57 -27.34 7.30
CA ARG A 314 23.35 -27.82 8.66
C ARG A 314 23.51 -26.66 9.62
N GLN A 315 22.53 -26.45 10.45
CA GLN A 315 22.55 -25.43 11.51
C GLN A 315 23.32 -25.91 12.73
N LEU A 316 23.60 -25.01 13.68
CA LEU A 316 24.34 -25.30 14.91
C LEU A 316 23.66 -26.34 15.81
N ASP A 317 22.34 -26.41 15.77
CA ASP A 317 21.51 -27.39 16.48
C ASP A 317 21.46 -28.76 15.81
N GLY A 318 22.11 -28.90 14.63
CA GLY A 318 22.16 -30.13 13.85
C GLY A 318 21.00 -30.29 12.86
N THR A 319 20.01 -29.41 12.84
CA THR A 319 18.94 -29.40 11.83
C THR A 319 19.48 -29.06 10.44
N ARG A 320 18.77 -29.47 9.41
CA ARG A 320 19.13 -29.17 8.02
C ARG A 320 18.07 -28.24 7.44
N GLU A 321 18.52 -27.10 6.87
CA GLU A 321 17.65 -26.10 6.24
C GLU A 321 18.04 -25.92 4.78
N ASP A 322 17.02 -25.81 3.94
CA ASP A 322 17.17 -25.44 2.53
C ASP A 322 16.84 -23.94 2.37
N TRP A 323 17.66 -23.25 1.57
CA TRP A 323 17.61 -21.82 1.33
C TRP A 323 17.58 -21.54 -0.16
N LEU A 324 16.54 -20.82 -0.63
CA LEU A 324 16.44 -20.32 -1.99
C LEU A 324 16.84 -18.85 -2.03
N TYR A 325 17.96 -18.55 -2.66
CA TYR A 325 18.41 -17.18 -2.89
C TYR A 325 17.94 -16.73 -4.26
N LEU A 326 17.27 -15.57 -4.30
CA LEU A 326 16.77 -14.92 -5.51
C LEU A 326 17.66 -13.74 -5.89
N SER A 327 17.52 -13.25 -7.12
CA SER A 327 18.17 -12.02 -7.61
C SER A 327 17.52 -10.73 -7.10
N CYS A 328 16.36 -10.82 -6.46
CA CYS A 328 15.69 -9.72 -5.79
C CYS A 328 15.24 -10.11 -4.39
N GLY A 329 15.03 -9.13 -3.54
CA GLY A 329 14.65 -9.31 -2.14
C GLY A 329 14.08 -8.04 -1.54
N LYS A 330 14.20 -7.92 -0.22
CA LYS A 330 13.66 -6.79 0.56
C LYS A 330 14.09 -5.43 0.04
N PHE A 331 15.34 -5.30 -0.40
CA PHE A 331 15.93 -4.01 -0.75
C PHE A 331 15.76 -3.62 -2.22
N ASN A 332 15.24 -4.52 -3.06
CA ASN A 332 15.06 -4.27 -4.49
C ASN A 332 13.82 -4.98 -5.07
N GLY A 333 12.65 -4.76 -4.48
CA GLY A 333 11.39 -5.21 -5.05
C GLY A 333 10.42 -5.90 -4.09
N LEU A 334 10.90 -6.52 -3.01
CA LEU A 334 10.09 -7.31 -2.07
C LEU A 334 10.10 -6.74 -0.65
N TYR A 335 10.03 -5.42 -0.51
CA TYR A 335 10.16 -4.71 0.77
C TYR A 335 9.26 -5.26 1.89
N GLU A 336 8.07 -5.73 1.55
CA GLU A 336 7.05 -6.15 2.51
C GLU A 336 7.18 -7.60 2.98
N MET A 337 8.26 -8.27 2.64
CA MET A 337 8.48 -9.69 2.98
C MET A 337 8.59 -9.99 4.48
N ASP A 338 8.62 -8.99 5.33
CA ASP A 338 8.56 -9.15 6.79
C ASP A 338 7.16 -9.54 7.29
N GLU A 339 6.11 -9.11 6.56
CA GLU A 339 4.72 -9.24 7.02
C GLU A 339 3.88 -10.14 6.12
N LEU A 340 4.34 -10.39 4.89
CA LEU A 340 3.64 -11.23 3.93
C LEU A 340 4.61 -12.06 3.09
N GLN A 341 4.07 -13.11 2.47
CA GLN A 341 4.75 -13.85 1.42
C GLN A 341 4.12 -13.54 0.07
N TYR A 342 4.98 -13.45 -0.94
CA TYR A 342 4.57 -13.37 -2.33
C TYR A 342 4.40 -14.77 -2.92
N ARG A 343 3.50 -14.93 -3.89
CA ARG A 343 3.33 -16.19 -4.61
C ARG A 343 4.46 -16.35 -5.61
N LEU A 344 5.27 -17.39 -5.42
CA LEU A 344 6.34 -17.77 -6.34
C LEU A 344 5.82 -18.80 -7.33
N GLU A 345 6.19 -18.63 -8.59
CA GLU A 345 5.97 -19.58 -9.67
C GLU A 345 7.30 -19.92 -10.32
N PHE A 346 7.52 -21.19 -10.56
CA PHE A 346 8.74 -21.74 -11.16
C PHE A 346 8.40 -22.27 -12.56
N PRO A 347 8.45 -21.44 -13.61
CA PRO A 347 7.91 -21.79 -14.93
C PRO A 347 8.63 -22.97 -15.60
N THR A 348 9.89 -23.21 -15.27
CA THR A 348 10.69 -24.35 -15.78
C THR A 348 10.43 -25.66 -15.03
N HIS A 349 9.71 -25.61 -13.92
CA HIS A 349 9.43 -26.75 -13.05
C HIS A 349 7.93 -26.84 -12.69
N PRO A 350 7.05 -27.11 -13.66
CA PRO A 350 5.61 -27.21 -13.37
C PRO A 350 5.23 -28.42 -12.51
N GLY A 351 6.18 -29.30 -12.25
CA GLY A 351 6.02 -30.50 -11.43
C GLY A 351 7.37 -31.03 -10.96
N GLY A 352 7.37 -32.22 -10.34
CA GLY A 352 8.59 -32.85 -9.83
C GLY A 352 8.65 -32.89 -8.29
N GLN A 353 9.86 -33.12 -7.78
CA GLN A 353 10.10 -33.11 -6.33
C GLN A 353 10.30 -31.68 -5.82
N PHE A 354 9.71 -31.40 -4.67
CA PHE A 354 9.82 -30.12 -3.99
C PHE A 354 10.49 -30.29 -2.62
N VAL A 355 11.17 -29.24 -2.18
CA VAL A 355 11.68 -29.08 -0.81
C VAL A 355 11.05 -27.83 -0.19
N ASN A 356 11.03 -27.78 1.12
CA ASN A 356 10.64 -26.57 1.85
C ASN A 356 11.90 -25.75 2.11
N ALA A 357 11.91 -24.49 1.67
CA ALA A 357 13.07 -23.62 1.78
C ALA A 357 12.68 -22.24 2.35
N VAL A 358 13.61 -21.61 3.04
CA VAL A 358 13.58 -20.19 3.32
C VAL A 358 13.92 -19.44 2.04
N VAL A 359 13.15 -18.43 1.69
CA VAL A 359 13.43 -17.54 0.54
C VAL A 359 14.19 -16.32 1.01
N ALA A 360 15.27 -15.99 0.33
CA ALA A 360 16.12 -14.85 0.63
C ALA A 360 16.46 -14.06 -0.64
N GLY A 361 16.69 -12.75 -0.47
CA GLY A 361 17.23 -11.89 -1.49
C GLY A 361 18.74 -12.03 -1.66
N PRO A 362 19.33 -11.18 -2.53
CA PRO A 362 20.73 -11.31 -2.92
C PRO A 362 21.70 -10.58 -1.97
N THR A 363 21.22 -9.77 -1.05
CA THR A 363 22.10 -8.91 -0.25
C THR A 363 22.74 -9.67 0.91
N CYS A 364 23.77 -9.09 1.51
CA CYS A 364 24.42 -9.66 2.70
C CYS A 364 23.74 -9.24 4.02
N ASP A 365 22.59 -8.56 3.94
CA ASP A 365 21.79 -8.24 5.11
C ASP A 365 20.96 -9.46 5.57
N SER A 366 20.94 -9.73 6.87
CA SER A 366 20.18 -10.84 7.44
C SER A 366 18.67 -10.66 7.31
N ASP A 367 18.20 -9.39 7.21
CA ASP A 367 16.78 -9.06 7.03
C ASP A 367 16.30 -9.24 5.58
N ASP A 368 17.19 -9.59 4.65
CA ASP A 368 16.85 -9.87 3.26
C ASP A 368 16.40 -11.32 3.07
N ALA A 369 15.51 -11.79 3.92
CA ALA A 369 14.95 -13.14 3.89
C ALA A 369 13.59 -13.18 4.57
N TYR A 370 12.75 -14.17 4.24
CA TYR A 370 11.63 -14.52 5.10
C TYR A 370 12.16 -15.06 6.43
N ALA A 371 11.45 -14.76 7.52
CA ALA A 371 11.80 -15.32 8.81
C ALA A 371 11.59 -16.86 8.79
N PRO A 372 12.60 -17.67 9.15
CA PRO A 372 12.49 -19.14 9.06
C PRO A 372 11.35 -19.72 9.91
N GLU A 373 10.97 -19.05 11.00
CA GLU A 373 9.87 -19.43 11.90
C GLU A 373 8.48 -19.14 11.35
N ASP A 374 8.37 -18.29 10.30
CA ASP A 374 7.08 -17.89 9.75
C ASP A 374 6.51 -18.95 8.81
N GLY A 375 7.13 -19.20 7.71
CA GLY A 375 6.64 -20.20 6.77
C GLY A 375 7.63 -20.50 5.65
N LEU A 376 7.88 -21.79 5.44
CA LEU A 376 8.77 -22.25 4.38
C LEU A 376 8.01 -22.31 3.05
N VAL A 377 8.68 -21.91 1.99
CA VAL A 377 8.15 -21.95 0.62
C VAL A 377 8.51 -23.28 -0.04
N ARG A 378 7.56 -23.87 -0.76
CA ARG A 378 7.80 -25.08 -1.58
C ARG A 378 8.55 -24.71 -2.84
N VAL A 379 9.77 -25.21 -2.98
CA VAL A 379 10.70 -24.91 -4.07
C VAL A 379 11.05 -26.20 -4.81
N PRO A 380 11.11 -26.23 -6.16
CA PRO A 380 11.54 -27.40 -6.89
C PRO A 380 12.97 -27.80 -6.49
N ARG A 381 13.17 -29.07 -6.10
CA ARG A 381 14.49 -29.57 -5.68
C ARG A 381 15.55 -29.44 -6.77
N ALA A 382 15.16 -29.58 -8.04
CA ALA A 382 16.04 -29.56 -9.19
C ALA A 382 16.33 -28.17 -9.75
N ILE A 383 15.79 -27.10 -9.11
CA ILE A 383 15.97 -25.76 -9.64
C ILE A 383 17.43 -25.34 -9.63
N ALA A 384 17.89 -24.75 -10.73
CA ALA A 384 19.27 -24.37 -10.93
C ALA A 384 19.47 -22.84 -10.91
N SER A 385 20.71 -22.42 -10.70
CA SER A 385 21.10 -21.02 -10.80
C SER A 385 20.83 -20.48 -12.21
N GLY A 386 20.27 -19.28 -12.31
CA GLY A 386 19.88 -18.62 -13.56
C GLY A 386 18.46 -18.94 -14.03
N GLU A 387 17.79 -19.95 -13.47
CA GLU A 387 16.41 -20.25 -13.86
C GLU A 387 15.42 -19.17 -13.38
N PRO A 388 14.40 -18.86 -14.21
CA PRO A 388 13.45 -17.81 -13.89
C PRO A 388 12.53 -18.19 -12.73
N VAL A 389 12.20 -17.18 -11.93
CA VAL A 389 11.15 -17.22 -10.90
C VAL A 389 10.20 -16.07 -11.18
N TRP A 390 8.92 -16.36 -11.21
CA TRP A 390 7.88 -15.33 -11.31
C TRP A 390 7.28 -15.08 -9.94
N ILE A 391 7.28 -13.81 -9.53
CA ILE A 391 6.79 -13.35 -8.22
C ILE A 391 5.56 -12.49 -8.48
N HIS A 392 4.41 -12.92 -7.98
CA HIS A 392 3.13 -12.31 -8.27
C HIS A 392 2.67 -11.34 -7.18
N SER A 393 1.78 -10.42 -7.56
CA SER A 393 1.15 -9.41 -6.65
C SER A 393 2.16 -8.45 -6.01
N CYS A 394 3.17 -8.05 -6.78
CA CYS A 394 4.26 -7.15 -6.38
C CYS A 394 4.06 -5.72 -6.90
N GLY A 395 2.89 -5.34 -7.43
CA GLY A 395 2.71 -4.02 -8.05
C GLY A 395 2.72 -2.84 -7.07
N ALA A 396 2.54 -3.09 -5.77
CA ALA A 396 2.60 -2.06 -4.76
C ALA A 396 3.96 -2.08 -4.05
N TYR A 397 4.54 -0.90 -3.86
CA TYR A 397 5.75 -0.64 -3.09
C TYR A 397 7.05 -1.24 -3.65
N ALA A 398 7.02 -2.00 -4.74
CA ALA A 398 8.21 -2.61 -5.34
C ALA A 398 9.19 -1.57 -5.91
N THR A 399 8.69 -0.48 -6.48
CA THR A 399 9.53 0.62 -7.00
C THR A 399 9.76 1.72 -5.97
N ALA A 400 8.84 1.91 -5.01
CA ALA A 400 8.91 3.00 -4.04
C ALA A 400 9.84 2.70 -2.85
N TYR A 401 9.83 1.45 -2.36
CA TYR A 401 10.70 0.99 -1.29
C TYR A 401 11.88 0.19 -1.86
N THR A 402 12.78 0.87 -2.51
CA THR A 402 13.98 0.26 -3.07
C THR A 402 15.20 1.08 -2.68
N THR A 403 16.30 0.40 -2.38
CA THR A 403 17.57 1.06 -2.12
C THR A 403 18.34 1.21 -3.42
N ARG A 404 19.22 2.19 -3.45
CA ARG A 404 20.16 2.38 -4.55
C ARG A 404 21.58 2.22 -4.02
N GLY A 405 22.31 1.26 -4.60
CA GLY A 405 23.71 1.04 -4.28
C GLY A 405 23.99 0.18 -3.04
N PHE A 406 22.98 -0.29 -2.28
CA PHE A 406 23.23 -1.23 -1.19
C PHE A 406 23.77 -2.55 -1.74
N ASN A 407 24.95 -2.97 -1.30
CA ASN A 407 25.77 -4.04 -1.88
C ASN A 407 26.03 -3.93 -3.40
N GLY A 408 25.82 -2.76 -3.99
CA GLY A 408 25.96 -2.53 -5.43
C GLY A 408 24.77 -3.01 -6.28
N PHE A 409 23.67 -3.42 -5.65
CA PHE A 409 22.43 -3.76 -6.37
C PHE A 409 21.68 -2.50 -6.76
N GLU A 410 21.23 -2.46 -8.02
CA GLU A 410 20.38 -1.39 -8.54
C GLU A 410 18.90 -1.77 -8.38
N PRO A 411 18.01 -0.76 -8.32
CA PRO A 411 16.57 -1.00 -8.43
C PRO A 411 16.23 -1.81 -9.69
N LEU A 412 15.26 -2.71 -9.59
CA LEU A 412 14.79 -3.45 -10.75
C LEU A 412 14.19 -2.48 -11.80
N PRO A 413 14.54 -2.64 -13.08
CA PRO A 413 13.83 -1.95 -14.14
C PRO A 413 12.38 -2.42 -14.21
N TYR A 414 11.50 -1.62 -14.80
CA TYR A 414 10.12 -1.98 -14.99
C TYR A 414 9.68 -1.88 -16.45
N THR A 415 8.54 -2.50 -16.76
CA THR A 415 7.87 -2.43 -18.05
C THR A 415 6.36 -2.42 -17.80
N CYS A 416 5.64 -1.53 -18.48
CA CYS A 416 4.18 -1.53 -18.50
C CYS A 416 3.67 -2.26 -19.75
N ILE A 417 2.61 -3.05 -19.60
CA ILE A 417 1.91 -3.73 -20.68
C ILE A 417 0.44 -3.31 -20.70
N GLY A 418 -0.22 -3.39 -21.88
CA GLY A 418 -1.59 -2.90 -22.04
C GLY A 418 -1.66 -1.36 -22.09
N GLY A 419 -2.87 -0.82 -21.92
CA GLY A 419 -3.13 0.61 -22.09
C GLY A 419 -3.30 0.99 -23.57
N THR A 420 -4.31 1.78 -23.89
CA THR A 420 -4.53 2.30 -25.25
C THR A 420 -3.52 3.43 -25.52
N GLY A 421 -2.30 3.09 -25.99
CA GLY A 421 -1.31 4.09 -26.36
C GLY A 421 0.14 3.63 -26.40
N GLY A 422 0.41 2.32 -26.49
CA GLY A 422 1.77 1.82 -26.61
C GLY A 422 2.47 2.27 -27.89
N SER A 423 3.16 3.42 -27.84
CA SER A 423 4.33 3.63 -28.69
C SER A 423 5.46 2.81 -28.08
N ASP A 424 6.06 1.90 -28.85
CA ASP A 424 7.31 1.23 -28.55
C ASP A 424 8.35 2.25 -28.05
N GLY A 425 8.40 2.46 -26.74
CA GLY A 425 9.42 3.25 -26.06
C GLY A 425 10.66 2.40 -25.91
N GLY A 426 11.52 2.45 -26.92
CA GLY A 426 12.84 1.85 -26.87
C GLY A 426 13.65 2.41 -25.69
N ALA A 427 14.38 1.51 -25.08
CA ALA A 427 15.33 1.73 -24.01
C ALA A 427 16.22 2.97 -24.21
N ALA A 428 16.36 3.77 -23.14
CA ALA A 428 17.51 4.64 -22.92
C ALA A 428 18.02 4.40 -21.51
#